data_b40787a4f46729120371c332bb53b24e
#
_entry.id   b40787a4f46729120371c332bb53b24e
#
_cell.length_a   1.000
_cell.length_b   1.000
_cell.length_c   1.000
_cell.angle_alpha   90.00
_cell.angle_beta   90.00
_cell.angle_gamma   90.00
#
_symmetry.space_group_name_H-M   'P 1'
#
loop_
_entity.id
_entity.type
_entity.pdbx_description
1 polymer ?
#
loop_
_entity_poly.entity_id
_entity_poly.type
_entity_poly.pdbx_seq_one_letter_code
_entity_poly.pdbx_strand_id
1 'polypeptide(L)'
;MYHSDLIRHPDSCPALVLNADYTPLSYYPLSLWPWQTAIKAMFLERVDVVAHYEREVHSPSASLKLPSVIALRQFVRPNEYPAFTRFNLFLRDRFRCVYCGSHRELTFDHVVPRAQGGRTSWENVATACAPCNLRKGGRTPRQAGMHIEREPIRPTSWQLQDHGKRFPPNYLHQSWRDYLYWDVELEA
;
A
#
# COMPACT_ATOMS: atom_id res chain seq x y z
N MET A 1 10.34 -11.77 -24.02
CA MET A 1 9.67 -13.10 -23.95
C MET A 1 8.56 -12.97 -22.92
N TYR A 2 7.34 -12.71 -23.37
CA TYR A 2 6.17 -12.45 -22.49
C TYR A 2 5.72 -13.77 -21.91
N HIS A 3 5.65 -13.82 -20.57
CA HIS A 3 5.08 -14.97 -19.87
C HIS A 3 3.60 -15.04 -20.23
N SER A 4 3.27 -16.11 -20.96
CA SER A 4 1.93 -16.57 -21.29
C SER A 4 1.01 -16.54 -20.05
N ASP A 5 -0.19 -16.04 -20.26
CA ASP A 5 -1.31 -16.07 -19.33
C ASP A 5 -1.48 -17.45 -18.70
N LEU A 6 -0.93 -17.64 -17.52
CA LEU A 6 -1.31 -18.75 -16.67
C LEU A 6 -2.82 -18.60 -16.44
N ILE A 7 -3.57 -19.63 -16.78
CA ILE A 7 -5.00 -19.75 -16.56
C ILE A 7 -5.23 -19.55 -15.05
N ARG A 8 -5.44 -18.29 -14.65
CA ARG A 8 -5.66 -17.96 -13.25
C ARG A 8 -7.13 -18.20 -12.92
N HIS A 9 -7.38 -18.86 -11.81
CA HIS A 9 -8.73 -19.01 -11.26
C HIS A 9 -9.40 -17.62 -11.17
N PRO A 10 -10.73 -17.45 -11.35
CA PRO A 10 -11.41 -16.16 -11.23
C PRO A 10 -11.03 -15.38 -9.98
N ASP A 11 -10.78 -16.06 -8.85
CA ASP A 11 -10.35 -15.44 -7.60
C ASP A 11 -9.02 -14.67 -7.70
N SER A 12 -8.23 -14.90 -8.75
CA SER A 12 -7.00 -14.16 -9.02
C SER A 12 -7.16 -12.95 -9.94
N CYS A 13 -8.41 -12.52 -10.23
CA CYS A 13 -8.73 -11.37 -11.07
C CYS A 13 -9.35 -10.22 -10.22
N PRO A 14 -8.59 -9.58 -9.31
CA PRO A 14 -9.10 -8.46 -8.53
C PRO A 14 -9.27 -7.23 -9.41
N ALA A 15 -10.26 -6.38 -9.10
CA ALA A 15 -10.45 -5.11 -9.77
C ALA A 15 -9.67 -4.00 -9.04
N LEU A 16 -8.93 -3.18 -9.80
CA LEU A 16 -8.36 -1.92 -9.30
C LEU A 16 -9.50 -0.94 -9.03
N VAL A 17 -9.52 -0.36 -7.83
CA VAL A 17 -10.54 0.61 -7.43
C VAL A 17 -9.96 2.02 -7.53
N LEU A 18 -10.60 2.82 -8.36
CA LEU A 18 -10.35 4.24 -8.51
C LEU A 18 -11.38 5.03 -7.71
N ASN A 19 -10.98 6.20 -7.26
CA ASN A 19 -11.90 7.20 -6.75
C ASN A 19 -12.70 7.84 -7.90
N ALA A 20 -13.68 8.69 -7.61
CA ALA A 20 -14.49 9.36 -8.62
C ALA A 20 -13.71 10.34 -9.51
N ASP A 21 -12.50 10.73 -9.12
CA ASP A 21 -11.55 11.52 -9.92
C ASP A 21 -10.59 10.66 -10.76
N TYR A 22 -10.84 9.36 -10.83
CA TYR A 22 -10.00 8.37 -11.52
C TYR A 22 -8.60 8.17 -10.96
N THR A 23 -8.29 8.73 -9.80
CA THR A 23 -7.05 8.40 -9.08
C THR A 23 -7.24 7.10 -8.29
N PRO A 24 -6.22 6.25 -8.12
CA PRO A 24 -6.32 5.09 -7.26
C PRO A 24 -6.76 5.46 -5.85
N LEU A 25 -7.74 4.75 -5.30
CA LEU A 25 -8.23 4.98 -3.95
C LEU A 25 -7.12 4.82 -2.90
N SER A 26 -6.16 3.94 -3.17
CA SER A 26 -4.89 3.80 -2.45
C SER A 26 -3.83 3.23 -3.39
N TYR A 27 -2.62 3.79 -3.33
CA TYR A 27 -1.46 3.28 -4.08
C TYR A 27 -0.74 2.17 -3.33
N TYR A 28 -0.80 2.20 -1.99
CA TYR A 28 -0.09 1.20 -1.19
C TYR A 28 -0.71 1.01 0.20
N PRO A 29 -1.20 -0.21 0.53
CA PRO A 29 -1.43 -1.29 -0.44
C PRO A 29 -2.38 -0.83 -1.54
N LEU A 30 -2.18 -1.35 -2.75
CA LEU A 30 -3.04 -1.01 -3.87
C LEU A 30 -4.50 -1.38 -3.55
N SER A 31 -5.43 -0.47 -3.83
CA SER A 31 -6.86 -0.72 -3.59
C SER A 31 -7.42 -1.71 -4.59
N LEU A 32 -7.43 -2.97 -4.21
CA LEU A 32 -7.94 -4.07 -5.01
C LEU A 32 -9.16 -4.68 -4.34
N TRP A 33 -10.24 -4.82 -5.11
CA TRP A 33 -11.42 -5.58 -4.65
C TRP A 33 -11.49 -6.93 -5.34
N PRO A 34 -11.93 -7.99 -4.62
CA PRO A 34 -12.31 -9.24 -5.26
C PRO A 34 -13.35 -8.98 -6.35
N TRP A 35 -13.27 -9.72 -7.46
CA TRP A 35 -14.17 -9.51 -8.59
C TRP A 35 -15.65 -9.62 -8.21
N GLN A 36 -16.00 -10.49 -7.24
CA GLN A 36 -17.36 -10.64 -6.73
C GLN A 36 -17.87 -9.34 -6.09
N THR A 37 -16.99 -8.67 -5.33
CA THR A 37 -17.30 -7.37 -4.69
C THR A 37 -17.47 -6.29 -5.75
N ALA A 38 -16.61 -6.28 -6.77
CA ALA A 38 -16.69 -5.33 -7.88
C ALA A 38 -17.98 -5.49 -8.68
N ILE A 39 -18.36 -6.72 -9.04
CA ILE A 39 -19.64 -7.00 -9.74
C ILE A 39 -20.82 -6.60 -8.87
N LYS A 40 -20.84 -6.95 -7.58
CA LYS A 40 -21.92 -6.53 -6.67
C LYS A 40 -22.06 -5.01 -6.62
N ALA A 41 -20.94 -4.28 -6.56
CA ALA A 41 -20.96 -2.82 -6.54
C ALA A 41 -21.47 -2.22 -7.86
N MET A 42 -21.18 -2.87 -8.99
CA MET A 42 -21.69 -2.49 -10.32
C MET A 42 -23.23 -2.64 -10.37
N PHE A 43 -23.78 -3.75 -9.93
CA PHE A 43 -25.25 -3.95 -9.90
C PHE A 43 -25.95 -3.02 -8.90
N LEU A 44 -25.26 -2.60 -7.86
CA LEU A 44 -25.77 -1.60 -6.89
C LEU A 44 -25.53 -0.15 -7.37
N GLU A 45 -25.07 0.04 -8.59
CA GLU A 45 -24.78 1.36 -9.20
C GLU A 45 -23.85 2.24 -8.37
N ARG A 46 -22.94 1.63 -7.61
CA ARG A 46 -21.96 2.33 -6.77
C ARG A 46 -20.65 2.64 -7.49
N VAL A 47 -20.38 1.92 -8.58
CA VAL A 47 -19.19 2.04 -9.39
C VAL A 47 -19.51 2.02 -10.87
N ASP A 48 -18.64 2.60 -11.67
CA ASP A 48 -18.60 2.46 -13.12
C ASP A 48 -17.43 1.56 -13.49
N VAL A 49 -17.65 0.68 -14.50
CA VAL A 49 -16.58 -0.19 -15.00
C VAL A 49 -15.79 0.58 -16.05
N VAL A 50 -14.50 0.71 -15.82
CA VAL A 50 -13.59 1.46 -16.69
C VAL A 50 -12.85 0.54 -17.65
N ALA A 51 -12.44 -0.65 -17.16
CA ALA A 51 -11.79 -1.67 -17.99
C ALA A 51 -12.18 -3.09 -17.53
N HIS A 52 -12.05 -4.04 -18.43
CA HIS A 52 -12.35 -5.45 -18.19
C HIS A 52 -11.11 -6.33 -18.41
N TYR A 53 -11.10 -7.48 -17.77
CA TYR A 53 -10.25 -8.60 -18.18
C TYR A 53 -10.81 -9.24 -19.46
N GLU A 54 -9.95 -9.88 -20.26
CA GLU A 54 -10.35 -10.76 -21.37
C GLU A 54 -10.96 -12.10 -20.86
N ARG A 55 -11.66 -12.03 -19.74
CA ARG A 55 -12.20 -13.18 -19.04
C ARG A 55 -13.64 -12.94 -18.61
N GLU A 56 -14.44 -14.02 -18.75
CA GLU A 56 -15.84 -14.01 -18.39
C GLU A 56 -16.14 -15.00 -17.28
N VAL A 57 -17.16 -14.71 -16.52
CA VAL A 57 -17.85 -15.64 -15.62
C VAL A 57 -19.25 -15.88 -16.13
N HIS A 58 -19.69 -17.12 -16.02
CA HIS A 58 -20.98 -17.55 -16.51
C HIS A 58 -21.90 -17.91 -15.35
N SER A 59 -23.15 -17.50 -15.46
CA SER A 59 -24.26 -18.00 -14.68
C SER A 59 -25.24 -18.76 -15.61
N PRO A 60 -26.24 -19.50 -15.10
CA PRO A 60 -27.20 -20.18 -15.97
C PRO A 60 -27.93 -19.27 -16.96
N SER A 61 -28.03 -17.97 -16.69
CA SER A 61 -28.81 -17.01 -17.48
C SER A 61 -28.00 -15.86 -18.06
N ALA A 62 -26.69 -15.71 -17.71
CA ALA A 62 -25.88 -14.57 -18.14
C ALA A 62 -24.39 -14.87 -18.18
N SER A 63 -23.69 -14.21 -19.09
CA SER A 63 -22.23 -14.12 -19.13
C SER A 63 -21.80 -12.69 -18.83
N LEU A 64 -20.77 -12.52 -18.01
CA LEU A 64 -20.26 -11.23 -17.58
C LEU A 64 -18.73 -11.20 -17.68
N LYS A 65 -18.20 -10.20 -18.40
CA LYS A 65 -16.75 -9.91 -18.37
C LYS A 65 -16.34 -9.41 -16.99
N LEU A 66 -15.24 -9.94 -16.48
CA LEU A 66 -14.73 -9.54 -15.18
C LEU A 66 -14.18 -8.10 -15.23
N PRO A 67 -14.60 -7.19 -14.35
CA PRO A 67 -14.04 -5.85 -14.29
C PRO A 67 -12.58 -5.91 -13.80
N SER A 68 -11.66 -5.27 -14.51
CA SER A 68 -10.26 -5.11 -14.11
C SER A 68 -9.99 -3.76 -13.46
N VAL A 69 -10.75 -2.72 -13.85
CA VAL A 69 -10.71 -1.39 -13.27
C VAL A 69 -12.11 -0.88 -13.07
N ILE A 70 -12.40 -0.37 -11.88
CA ILE A 70 -13.68 0.27 -11.52
C ILE A 70 -13.42 1.63 -10.89
N ALA A 71 -14.30 2.61 -11.14
CA ALA A 71 -14.29 3.92 -10.52
C ALA A 71 -15.51 4.09 -9.61
N LEU A 72 -15.30 4.64 -8.42
CA LEU A 72 -16.39 4.99 -7.52
C LEU A 72 -17.23 6.12 -8.11
N ARG A 73 -18.56 6.05 -8.05
CA ARG A 73 -19.44 7.16 -8.46
C ARG A 73 -19.44 8.33 -7.47
N GLN A 74 -19.11 8.06 -6.21
CA GLN A 74 -19.02 9.09 -5.18
C GLN A 74 -17.57 9.27 -4.76
N PHE A 75 -17.14 10.54 -4.70
CA PHE A 75 -15.79 10.86 -4.27
C PHE A 75 -15.61 10.55 -2.80
N VAL A 76 -14.61 9.74 -2.49
CA VAL A 76 -14.15 9.42 -1.14
C VAL A 76 -12.97 10.32 -0.82
N ARG A 77 -13.15 11.22 0.16
CA ARG A 77 -12.04 12.07 0.62
C ARG A 77 -11.00 11.20 1.33
N PRO A 78 -9.74 11.15 0.85
CA PRO A 78 -8.69 10.47 1.57
C PRO A 78 -8.49 11.08 2.97
N ASN A 79 -8.22 10.24 3.96
CA ASN A 79 -7.83 10.73 5.26
C ASN A 79 -6.51 11.51 5.14
N GLU A 80 -6.44 12.68 5.74
CA GLU A 80 -5.22 13.50 5.75
C GLU A 80 -4.04 12.75 6.40
N TYR A 81 -4.34 12.02 7.48
CA TYR A 81 -3.35 11.25 8.22
C TYR A 81 -3.67 9.75 8.17
N PRO A 82 -2.68 8.92 7.87
CA PRO A 82 -2.87 7.49 7.81
C PRO A 82 -3.04 6.87 9.20
N ALA A 83 -3.70 5.72 9.25
CA ALA A 83 -3.76 4.92 10.47
C ALA A 83 -2.37 4.46 10.91
N PHE A 84 -2.13 4.45 12.23
CA PHE A 84 -0.89 3.92 12.80
C PHE A 84 -0.91 2.39 12.75
N THR A 85 -0.39 1.82 11.68
CA THR A 85 -0.29 0.38 11.46
C THR A 85 1.16 -0.04 11.26
N ARG A 86 1.43 -1.32 11.45
CA ARG A 86 2.76 -1.91 11.18
C ARG A 86 3.25 -1.58 9.78
N PHE A 87 2.36 -1.79 8.83
CA PHE A 87 2.64 -1.57 7.43
C PHE A 87 2.98 -0.11 7.13
N ASN A 88 2.13 0.83 7.57
CA ASN A 88 2.32 2.26 7.34
C ASN A 88 3.60 2.79 8.04
N LEU A 89 3.96 2.20 9.19
CA LEU A 89 5.21 2.53 9.86
C LEU A 89 6.43 2.11 9.02
N PHE A 90 6.45 0.87 8.54
CA PHE A 90 7.52 0.38 7.68
C PHE A 90 7.60 1.17 6.38
N LEU A 91 6.45 1.54 5.79
CA LEU A 91 6.40 2.35 4.59
C LEU A 91 6.96 3.75 4.81
N ARG A 92 6.62 4.41 5.94
CA ARG A 92 7.21 5.69 6.34
C ARG A 92 8.73 5.62 6.35
N ASP A 93 9.27 4.56 6.93
CA ASP A 93 10.71 4.35 7.07
C ASP A 93 11.34 3.67 5.85
N ARG A 94 10.56 3.55 4.74
CA ARG A 94 10.99 2.96 3.46
C ARG A 94 11.51 1.52 3.60
N PHE A 95 10.91 0.74 4.52
CA PHE A 95 11.33 -0.62 4.85
C PHE A 95 12.82 -0.72 5.19
N ARG A 96 13.35 0.26 5.94
CA ARG A 96 14.75 0.32 6.38
C ARG A 96 14.85 0.53 7.87
N CYS A 97 15.87 -0.09 8.46
CA CYS A 97 16.27 0.20 9.84
C CYS A 97 16.73 1.66 9.95
N VAL A 98 16.15 2.44 10.88
CA VAL A 98 16.53 3.86 11.09
C VAL A 98 17.92 4.05 11.68
N TYR A 99 18.57 2.97 12.16
CA TYR A 99 19.89 3.00 12.77
C TYR A 99 21.02 2.59 11.81
N CYS A 100 20.78 1.65 10.91
CA CYS A 100 21.85 1.10 10.05
C CYS A 100 21.44 0.93 8.58
N GLY A 101 20.22 1.32 8.21
CA GLY A 101 19.73 1.20 6.83
C GLY A 101 19.40 -0.22 6.35
N SER A 102 19.58 -1.26 7.18
CA SER A 102 19.29 -2.65 6.78
C SER A 102 17.82 -2.87 6.45
N HIS A 103 17.54 -3.70 5.46
CA HIS A 103 16.18 -4.14 5.07
C HIS A 103 15.77 -5.49 5.67
N ARG A 104 16.66 -6.15 6.44
CA ARG A 104 16.45 -7.51 6.94
C ARG A 104 15.92 -7.49 8.35
N GLU A 105 15.08 -8.47 8.68
CA GLU A 105 14.56 -8.74 10.04
C GLU A 105 13.99 -7.49 10.72
N LEU A 106 13.13 -6.76 9.99
CA LEU A 106 12.57 -5.51 10.48
C LEU A 106 11.54 -5.74 11.59
N THR A 107 11.71 -4.99 12.66
CA THR A 107 10.91 -4.97 13.87
C THR A 107 10.49 -3.55 14.22
N PHE A 108 9.71 -3.38 15.29
CA PHE A 108 9.41 -2.07 15.89
C PHE A 108 10.33 -1.80 17.05
N ASP A 109 10.74 -0.56 17.14
CA ASP A 109 11.49 -0.04 18.27
C ASP A 109 10.85 1.24 18.80
N HIS A 110 10.68 1.33 20.11
CA HIS A 110 10.32 2.57 20.78
C HIS A 110 11.59 3.39 21.00
N VAL A 111 11.74 4.52 20.31
CA VAL A 111 12.90 5.40 20.42
C VAL A 111 13.16 5.77 21.89
N VAL A 112 12.15 6.29 22.56
CA VAL A 112 12.09 6.36 24.02
C VAL A 112 11.41 5.10 24.52
N PRO A 113 12.06 4.24 25.29
CA PRO A 113 11.49 2.99 25.77
C PRO A 113 10.23 3.21 26.60
N ARG A 114 9.27 2.27 26.52
CA ARG A 114 8.05 2.31 27.34
C ARG A 114 8.35 2.38 28.85
N ALA A 115 9.37 1.68 29.30
CA ALA A 115 9.85 1.72 30.70
C ALA A 115 10.37 3.11 31.12
N GLN A 116 10.71 3.96 30.15
CA GLN A 116 11.16 5.34 30.37
C GLN A 116 10.08 6.37 30.00
N GLY A 117 8.80 5.97 29.93
CA GLY A 117 7.66 6.82 29.65
C GLY A 117 7.35 7.03 28.16
N GLY A 118 8.03 6.33 27.26
CA GLY A 118 7.77 6.39 25.81
C GLY A 118 6.39 5.86 25.45
N ARG A 119 5.65 6.60 24.60
CA ARG A 119 4.33 6.21 24.11
C ARG A 119 4.42 5.51 22.77
N THR A 120 3.45 4.65 22.46
CA THR A 120 3.30 4.06 21.13
C THR A 120 2.60 5.08 20.22
N SER A 121 3.40 5.84 19.49
CA SER A 121 2.93 6.89 18.57
C SER A 121 3.85 6.98 17.36
N TRP A 122 3.41 7.75 16.35
CA TRP A 122 4.20 8.01 15.15
C TRP A 122 5.57 8.64 15.45
N GLU A 123 5.63 9.48 16.47
CA GLU A 123 6.82 10.25 16.84
C GLU A 123 7.79 9.46 17.72
N ASN A 124 7.36 8.30 18.23
CA ASN A 124 8.20 7.52 19.14
C ASN A 124 8.46 6.07 18.67
N VAL A 125 7.77 5.59 17.65
CA VAL A 125 8.02 4.25 17.13
C VAL A 125 8.70 4.33 15.77
N ALA A 126 9.77 3.56 15.59
CA ALA A 126 10.57 3.51 14.39
C ALA A 126 10.83 2.08 13.93
N THR A 127 11.15 1.92 12.65
CA THR A 127 11.58 0.65 12.09
C THR A 127 13.02 0.36 12.47
N ALA A 128 13.27 -0.77 13.09
CA ALA A 128 14.63 -1.24 13.45
C ALA A 128 14.83 -2.68 12.99
N CYS A 129 16.02 -3.05 12.56
CA CYS A 129 16.36 -4.45 12.41
C CYS A 129 16.56 -5.12 13.76
N ALA A 130 16.32 -6.42 13.87
CA ALA A 130 16.44 -7.17 15.13
C ALA A 130 17.81 -6.98 15.82
N PRO A 131 18.96 -7.00 15.11
CA PRO A 131 20.27 -6.75 15.73
C PRO A 131 20.37 -5.34 16.35
N CYS A 132 19.90 -4.29 15.67
CA CYS A 132 19.94 -2.93 16.21
C CYS A 132 19.00 -2.75 17.39
N ASN A 133 17.81 -3.34 17.33
CA ASN A 133 16.82 -3.29 18.41
C ASN A 133 17.36 -4.00 19.67
N LEU A 134 17.98 -5.17 19.53
CA LEU A 134 18.66 -5.88 20.63
C LEU A 134 19.82 -5.06 21.21
N ARG A 135 20.67 -4.48 20.35
CA ARG A 135 21.79 -3.61 20.79
C ARG A 135 21.29 -2.41 21.58
N LYS A 136 20.17 -1.81 21.19
CA LYS A 136 19.56 -0.71 21.92
C LYS A 136 19.04 -1.13 23.29
N GLY A 137 18.41 -2.30 23.40
CA GLY A 137 18.14 -3.01 24.66
C GLY A 137 17.38 -2.21 25.71
N GLY A 138 16.28 -1.55 25.37
CA GLY A 138 15.48 -0.78 26.32
C GLY A 138 16.10 0.54 26.79
N ARG A 139 17.14 1.03 26.11
CA ARG A 139 17.78 2.34 26.29
C ARG A 139 17.32 3.30 25.21
N THR A 140 17.46 4.61 25.42
CA THR A 140 17.32 5.58 24.32
C THR A 140 18.52 5.43 23.35
N PRO A 141 18.39 5.87 22.09
CA PRO A 141 19.51 5.83 21.14
C PRO A 141 20.77 6.48 21.70
N ARG A 142 20.64 7.64 22.33
CA ARG A 142 21.76 8.35 22.97
C ARG A 142 22.43 7.50 24.05
N GLN A 143 21.65 6.86 24.92
CA GLN A 143 22.19 5.97 25.97
C GLN A 143 22.85 4.70 25.41
N ALA A 144 22.43 4.27 24.22
CA ALA A 144 22.98 3.11 23.53
C ALA A 144 24.16 3.45 22.61
N GLY A 145 24.55 4.72 22.51
CA GLY A 145 25.57 5.18 21.56
C GLY A 145 25.15 4.96 20.11
N MET A 146 23.85 5.09 19.82
CA MET A 146 23.27 4.89 18.49
C MET A 146 22.73 6.20 17.95
N HIS A 147 22.87 6.38 16.65
CA HIS A 147 22.33 7.53 15.94
C HIS A 147 21.06 7.12 15.17
N ILE A 148 20.07 8.02 15.12
CA ILE A 148 18.90 7.89 14.27
C ILE A 148 19.15 8.76 13.05
N GLU A 149 19.13 8.16 11.86
CA GLU A 149 19.31 8.89 10.59
C GLU A 149 18.16 9.86 10.32
N ARG A 150 16.94 9.48 10.72
CA ARG A 150 15.73 10.31 10.61
C ARG A 150 14.89 10.15 11.86
N GLU A 151 14.55 11.26 12.48
CA GLU A 151 13.60 11.25 13.58
C GLU A 151 12.23 10.81 13.10
N PRO A 152 11.52 9.95 13.87
CA PRO A 152 10.20 9.50 13.53
C PRO A 152 9.20 10.66 13.64
N ILE A 153 8.50 10.94 12.55
CA ILE A 153 7.43 11.94 12.48
C ILE A 153 6.13 11.28 12.01
N ARG A 154 5.01 11.92 12.27
CA ARG A 154 3.72 11.51 11.71
C ARG A 154 3.67 11.88 10.22
N PRO A 155 3.52 10.91 9.32
CA PRO A 155 3.44 11.19 7.89
C PRO A 155 2.03 11.66 7.54
N THR A 156 1.90 12.40 6.45
CA THR A 156 0.62 12.58 5.77
C THR A 156 0.31 11.38 4.88
N SER A 157 -0.96 11.19 4.52
CA SER A 157 -1.37 10.14 3.57
C SER A 157 -0.67 10.30 2.22
N TRP A 158 -0.49 11.54 1.77
CA TRP A 158 0.23 11.85 0.54
C TRP A 158 1.70 11.38 0.59
N GLN A 159 2.41 11.68 1.69
CA GLN A 159 3.80 11.23 1.85
C GLN A 159 3.94 9.70 1.83
N LEU A 160 2.99 8.97 2.45
CA LEU A 160 3.01 7.51 2.38
C LEU A 160 2.71 6.99 0.97
N GLN A 161 1.79 7.62 0.25
CA GLN A 161 1.50 7.25 -1.14
C GLN A 161 2.71 7.48 -2.04
N ASP A 162 3.39 8.62 -1.91
CA ASP A 162 4.63 8.90 -2.66
C ASP A 162 5.74 7.87 -2.35
N HIS A 163 5.91 7.51 -1.08
CA HIS A 163 6.81 6.42 -0.73
C HIS A 163 6.38 5.08 -1.34
N GLY A 164 5.07 4.81 -1.38
CA GLY A 164 4.51 3.58 -1.92
C GLY A 164 4.75 3.39 -3.42
N LYS A 165 4.77 4.47 -4.21
CA LYS A 165 5.07 4.43 -5.64
C LYS A 165 6.43 3.79 -5.96
N ARG A 166 7.38 3.87 -5.03
CA ARG A 166 8.73 3.26 -5.17
C ARG A 166 8.76 1.75 -4.90
N PHE A 167 7.65 1.18 -4.43
CA PHE A 167 7.50 -0.24 -4.12
C PHE A 167 6.30 -0.80 -4.89
N PRO A 168 6.38 -0.89 -6.23
CA PRO A 168 5.28 -1.40 -7.03
C PRO A 168 4.95 -2.83 -6.60
N PRO A 169 3.69 -3.24 -6.64
CA PRO A 169 3.31 -4.62 -6.37
C PRO A 169 4.00 -5.56 -7.36
N ASN A 170 4.30 -6.79 -6.93
CA ASN A 170 4.95 -7.81 -7.75
C ASN A 170 4.18 -8.18 -9.01
N TYR A 171 2.90 -7.86 -9.07
CA TYR A 171 2.04 -8.07 -10.22
C TYR A 171 1.18 -6.84 -10.47
N LEU A 172 1.30 -6.31 -11.69
CA LEU A 172 0.45 -5.25 -12.21
C LEU A 172 -0.21 -5.76 -13.50
N HIS A 173 -1.54 -5.78 -13.51
CA HIS A 173 -2.25 -6.04 -14.75
C HIS A 173 -2.04 -4.87 -15.73
N GLN A 174 -1.99 -5.17 -17.04
CA GLN A 174 -1.71 -4.15 -18.07
C GLN A 174 -2.73 -2.99 -17.99
N SER A 175 -4.02 -3.29 -17.80
CA SER A 175 -5.08 -2.28 -17.72
C SER A 175 -4.98 -1.34 -16.51
N TRP A 176 -4.09 -1.61 -15.54
CA TRP A 176 -3.90 -0.77 -14.35
C TRP A 176 -2.80 0.28 -14.53
N ARG A 177 -1.91 0.08 -15.51
CA ARG A 177 -0.70 0.89 -15.65
C ARG A 177 -0.99 2.36 -15.87
N ASP A 178 -1.95 2.67 -16.71
CA ASP A 178 -2.31 4.05 -17.05
C ASP A 178 -2.86 4.83 -15.86
N TYR A 179 -3.38 4.13 -14.84
CA TYR A 179 -3.90 4.74 -13.61
C TYR A 179 -2.90 4.81 -12.47
N LEU A 180 -1.80 4.05 -12.55
CA LEU A 180 -0.79 4.00 -11.49
C LEU A 180 0.41 4.89 -11.77
N TYR A 181 0.66 5.22 -13.04
CA TYR A 181 1.83 5.97 -13.51
C TYR A 181 1.45 7.21 -14.33
N TRP A 182 0.26 7.76 -14.12
CA TRP A 182 -0.25 8.91 -14.85
C TRP A 182 0.58 10.20 -14.67
N ASP A 183 1.38 10.28 -13.61
CA ASP A 183 2.25 11.40 -13.26
C ASP A 183 3.71 11.21 -13.69
N VAL A 184 4.03 10.15 -14.43
CA VAL A 184 5.36 9.93 -15.01
C VAL A 184 5.46 10.77 -16.28
N GLU A 185 6.47 11.66 -16.35
CA GLU A 185 6.75 12.41 -17.58
C GLU A 185 6.97 11.44 -18.74
N LEU A 186 6.29 11.69 -19.85
CA LEU A 186 6.52 10.94 -21.08
C LEU A 186 7.89 11.37 -21.63
N GLU A 187 8.80 10.41 -21.75
CA GLU A 187 10.06 10.64 -22.47
C GLU A 187 9.73 10.99 -23.92
N ALA A 188 10.27 12.13 -24.38
CA ALA A 188 10.06 12.67 -25.73
C ALA A 188 10.87 11.89 -26.78
#